data_eb7a2e9bccd305ecb88a045d75e8df47
#
_entry.id   eb7a2e9bccd305ecb88a045d75e8df47
#
_cell.length_a   1.000
_cell.length_b   1.000
_cell.length_c   1.000
_cell.angle_alpha   90.00
_cell.angle_beta   90.00
_cell.angle_gamma   90.00
#
_symmetry.space_group_name_H-M   'P 1'
#
loop_
_entity.id
_entity.type
_entity.pdbx_description
1 polymer ?
#
loop_
_entity_poly.entity_id
_entity_poly.type
_entity_poly.pdbx_seq_one_letter_code
_entity_poly.pdbx_strand_id
1 'polypeptide(L)'
;HNPAALIAATLGAADTPLDATSLAAFYDRTMRDAKPIIDRAIAELDTNEASARKTLACDGAQPDPGCNVTIRYLAWGWRDLPPAQAFTSLILAFALADRDPRYVGINIVQPEDWVIALRDYDLHMAMLRFLAERYPRVHRTLHAGELAFGLVPPAALRDHIAKALDAGAERIGHGTAIAYEEDATGTLQRMARTQVGVEINLSSNDIILGVKGDAHPLRLYRQMGVPVMLSTDDQGILRTDMTNEYLRAAREQGLSYADLKQMARTSLEQAFIAGDSLWANEQVGTPVTACTTVAAPACRALIRRSAKAALQLQLEEEYKIFEDVTVPSMTKMAKP
;
A
#
# COMPACT_ATOMS: atom_id res chain seq x y z
N HIS A 1 -0.89 -21.61 5.70
CA HIS A 1 0.07 -21.63 6.82
C HIS A 1 0.00 -20.27 7.51
N ASN A 2 -0.15 -20.28 8.83
CA ASN A 2 -0.24 -19.07 9.64
C ASN A 2 1.17 -18.68 10.12
N PRO A 3 1.78 -17.59 9.58
CA PRO A 3 3.10 -17.14 10.02
C PRO A 3 3.17 -16.87 11.53
N ALA A 4 2.07 -16.39 12.12
CA ALA A 4 2.00 -16.13 13.55
C ALA A 4 2.13 -17.39 14.40
N ALA A 5 1.56 -18.52 13.98
CA ALA A 5 1.75 -19.80 14.67
C ALA A 5 3.20 -20.27 14.61
N LEU A 6 3.90 -20.02 13.50
CA LEU A 6 5.32 -20.31 13.35
C LEU A 6 6.16 -19.38 14.23
N ILE A 7 5.81 -18.10 14.28
CA ILE A 7 6.44 -17.09 15.12
C ILE A 7 6.26 -17.44 16.61
N ALA A 8 5.02 -17.78 17.02
CA ALA A 8 4.72 -18.18 18.40
C ALA A 8 5.44 -19.46 18.82
N ALA A 9 5.47 -20.47 17.93
CA ALA A 9 6.12 -21.76 18.22
C ALA A 9 7.66 -21.67 18.27
N THR A 10 8.26 -20.73 17.55
CA THR A 10 9.73 -20.66 17.42
C THR A 10 10.38 -19.75 18.46
N LEU A 11 9.65 -18.75 19.00
CA LEU A 11 10.25 -17.68 19.81
C LEU A 11 9.76 -17.61 21.26
N GLY A 12 8.85 -18.48 21.71
CA GLY A 12 8.48 -18.67 23.13
C GLY A 12 8.12 -17.42 23.93
N ALA A 13 7.69 -16.33 23.25
CA ALA A 13 7.72 -14.99 23.80
C ALA A 13 6.34 -14.39 24.15
N ALA A 14 5.30 -15.22 24.28
CA ALA A 14 3.93 -14.71 24.49
C ALA A 14 3.79 -13.75 25.68
N ASP A 15 4.57 -13.96 26.74
CA ASP A 15 4.45 -13.22 28.01
C ASP A 15 5.64 -12.31 28.33
N THR A 16 6.52 -12.03 27.35
CA THR A 16 7.66 -11.14 27.60
C THR A 16 7.17 -9.69 27.62
N PRO A 17 7.24 -8.98 28.74
CA PRO A 17 6.95 -7.56 28.76
C PRO A 17 7.84 -6.81 27.78
N LEU A 18 7.25 -6.00 26.92
CA LEU A 18 7.94 -5.21 25.93
C LEU A 18 7.44 -3.77 25.97
N ASP A 19 8.38 -2.84 26.05
CA ASP A 19 8.17 -1.41 25.96
C ASP A 19 9.19 -0.77 25.00
N ALA A 20 9.06 0.52 24.77
CA ALA A 20 9.92 1.24 23.85
C ALA A 20 11.41 1.21 24.23
N THR A 21 11.75 1.01 25.52
CA THR A 21 13.14 0.99 26.01
C THR A 21 13.83 -0.36 25.82
N SER A 22 13.06 -1.43 25.71
CA SER A 22 13.55 -2.82 25.58
C SER A 22 13.65 -3.31 24.15
N LEU A 23 13.22 -2.51 23.12
CA LEU A 23 13.18 -2.91 21.73
C LEU A 23 14.54 -3.38 21.19
N ALA A 24 15.63 -2.69 21.51
CA ALA A 24 16.96 -3.04 21.00
C ALA A 24 17.41 -4.43 21.45
N ALA A 25 17.33 -4.71 22.74
CA ALA A 25 17.72 -6.00 23.29
C ALA A 25 16.83 -7.15 22.80
N PHE A 26 15.54 -6.87 22.59
CA PHE A 26 14.60 -7.85 22.03
C PHE A 26 14.93 -8.13 20.56
N TYR A 27 15.17 -7.09 19.76
CA TYR A 27 15.56 -7.20 18.36
C TYR A 27 16.82 -8.09 18.20
N ASP A 28 17.88 -7.81 18.96
CA ASP A 28 19.15 -8.55 18.90
C ASP A 28 18.97 -10.04 19.23
N ARG A 29 18.07 -10.37 20.17
CA ARG A 29 17.73 -11.77 20.47
C ARG A 29 17.00 -12.43 19.31
N THR A 30 15.96 -11.77 18.79
CA THR A 30 15.12 -12.28 17.71
C THR A 30 15.93 -12.53 16.44
N MET A 31 16.84 -11.61 16.10
CA MET A 31 17.64 -11.73 14.89
C MET A 31 18.63 -12.87 14.88
N ARG A 32 19.05 -13.39 16.04
CA ARG A 32 19.90 -14.59 16.10
C ARG A 32 19.25 -15.82 15.48
N ASP A 33 17.92 -15.93 15.61
CA ASP A 33 17.15 -17.09 15.15
C ASP A 33 16.28 -16.80 13.91
N ALA A 34 16.31 -15.57 13.39
CA ALA A 34 15.46 -15.12 12.29
C ALA A 34 15.84 -15.71 10.92
N LYS A 35 17.15 -15.97 10.68
CA LYS A 35 17.64 -16.36 9.36
C LYS A 35 16.92 -17.58 8.76
N PRO A 36 16.77 -18.73 9.45
CA PRO A 36 16.08 -19.89 8.88
C PRO A 36 14.58 -19.64 8.61
N ILE A 37 13.96 -18.72 9.36
CA ILE A 37 12.55 -18.34 9.15
C ILE A 37 12.43 -17.53 7.85
N ILE A 38 13.31 -16.56 7.65
CA ILE A 38 13.36 -15.73 6.44
C ILE A 38 13.67 -16.60 5.21
N ASP A 39 14.67 -17.50 5.31
CA ASP A 39 15.03 -18.43 4.22
C ASP A 39 13.82 -19.29 3.80
N ARG A 40 13.04 -19.78 4.77
CA ARG A 40 11.83 -20.55 4.51
C ARG A 40 10.75 -19.71 3.83
N ALA A 41 10.50 -18.48 4.29
CA ALA A 41 9.52 -17.58 3.69
C ALA A 41 9.84 -17.30 2.22
N ILE A 42 11.12 -17.09 1.89
CA ILE A 42 11.58 -16.91 0.50
C ILE A 42 11.35 -18.18 -0.32
N ALA A 43 11.70 -19.36 0.19
CA ALA A 43 11.49 -20.63 -0.50
C ALA A 43 10.00 -20.96 -0.72
N GLU A 44 9.14 -20.61 0.23
CA GLU A 44 7.68 -20.74 0.07
C GLU A 44 7.16 -19.80 -1.04
N LEU A 45 7.65 -18.56 -1.09
CA LEU A 45 7.29 -17.64 -2.16
C LEU A 45 7.74 -18.17 -3.53
N ASP A 46 8.98 -18.67 -3.66
CA ASP A 46 9.49 -19.29 -4.90
C ASP A 46 8.57 -20.42 -5.35
N THR A 47 8.14 -21.26 -4.42
CA THR A 47 7.25 -22.39 -4.69
C THR A 47 5.88 -21.93 -5.16
N ASN A 48 5.32 -20.90 -4.52
CA ASN A 48 4.01 -20.34 -4.86
C ASN A 48 4.02 -19.66 -6.24
N GLU A 49 5.04 -18.87 -6.54
CA GLU A 49 5.20 -18.25 -7.85
C GLU A 49 5.39 -19.29 -8.97
N ALA A 50 6.22 -20.31 -8.75
CA ALA A 50 6.40 -21.40 -9.68
C ALA A 50 5.08 -22.15 -9.95
N SER A 51 4.29 -22.40 -8.90
CA SER A 51 2.96 -23.04 -9.02
C SER A 51 1.98 -22.16 -9.81
N ALA A 52 1.93 -20.86 -9.54
CA ALA A 52 1.09 -19.91 -10.27
C ALA A 52 1.48 -19.86 -11.75
N ARG A 53 2.77 -19.71 -12.07
CA ARG A 53 3.28 -19.72 -13.46
C ARG A 53 2.94 -21.00 -14.21
N LYS A 54 3.04 -22.16 -13.53
CA LYS A 54 2.65 -23.46 -14.08
C LYS A 54 1.15 -23.51 -14.39
N THR A 55 0.31 -23.03 -13.48
CA THR A 55 -1.16 -22.99 -13.65
C THR A 55 -1.57 -22.11 -14.83
N LEU A 56 -0.88 -20.95 -15.00
CA LEU A 56 -1.09 -20.01 -16.10
C LEU A 56 -0.40 -20.44 -17.41
N ALA A 57 0.26 -21.61 -17.43
CA ALA A 57 1.01 -22.11 -18.59
C ALA A 57 2.04 -21.10 -19.16
N CYS A 58 2.73 -20.34 -18.30
CA CYS A 58 3.59 -19.23 -18.69
C CYS A 58 4.76 -19.64 -19.61
N ASP A 59 5.22 -20.87 -19.50
CA ASP A 59 6.31 -21.41 -20.33
C ASP A 59 5.77 -22.30 -21.49
N GLY A 60 4.44 -22.30 -21.69
CA GLY A 60 3.74 -23.06 -22.73
C GLY A 60 3.61 -22.32 -24.06
N ALA A 61 3.04 -23.01 -25.06
CA ALA A 61 2.81 -22.44 -26.41
C ALA A 61 1.72 -21.34 -26.42
N GLN A 62 0.83 -21.33 -25.45
CA GLN A 62 -0.27 -20.36 -25.32
C GLN A 62 -0.33 -19.89 -23.84
N PRO A 63 0.57 -19.00 -23.41
CA PRO A 63 0.59 -18.50 -22.04
C PRO A 63 -0.64 -17.63 -21.77
N ASP A 64 -1.17 -17.72 -20.55
CA ASP A 64 -2.21 -16.82 -20.06
C ASP A 64 -1.68 -15.37 -20.03
N PRO A 65 -2.49 -14.35 -20.38
CA PRO A 65 -2.10 -12.94 -20.28
C PRO A 65 -1.60 -12.52 -18.88
N GLY A 66 -2.07 -13.17 -17.83
CA GLY A 66 -1.60 -12.95 -16.45
C GLY A 66 -0.11 -13.21 -16.25
N CYS A 67 0.54 -13.95 -17.15
CA CYS A 67 1.99 -14.17 -17.12
C CYS A 67 2.81 -12.88 -17.30
N ASN A 68 2.21 -11.84 -17.88
CA ASN A 68 2.85 -10.54 -18.11
C ASN A 68 2.63 -9.56 -16.94
N VAL A 69 1.87 -9.94 -15.92
CA VAL A 69 1.60 -9.08 -14.76
C VAL A 69 2.82 -9.02 -13.86
N THR A 70 3.25 -7.82 -13.53
CA THR A 70 4.32 -7.59 -12.56
C THR A 70 3.75 -7.66 -11.15
N ILE A 71 4.12 -8.69 -10.39
CA ILE A 71 3.69 -8.89 -9.01
C ILE A 71 4.78 -8.40 -8.06
N ARG A 72 4.38 -7.67 -7.01
CA ARG A 72 5.22 -7.27 -5.88
C ARG A 72 4.45 -7.49 -4.59
N TYR A 73 5.20 -7.67 -3.51
CA TYR A 73 4.64 -8.04 -2.21
C TYR A 73 4.96 -7.00 -1.15
N LEU A 74 4.08 -6.93 -0.15
CA LEU A 74 4.34 -6.26 1.11
C LEU A 74 4.49 -7.32 2.20
N ALA A 75 5.53 -7.25 3.00
CA ALA A 75 5.66 -8.09 4.16
C ALA A 75 4.85 -7.50 5.33
N TRP A 76 4.28 -8.35 6.19
CA TRP A 76 3.30 -7.90 7.18
C TRP A 76 3.79 -8.05 8.61
N GLY A 77 3.56 -7.01 9.42
CA GLY A 77 3.50 -7.07 10.87
C GLY A 77 2.06 -7.13 11.35
N TRP A 78 1.79 -7.80 12.46
CA TRP A 78 0.46 -8.09 12.98
C TRP A 78 0.22 -7.33 14.29
N ARG A 79 -0.78 -6.43 14.28
CA ARG A 79 -1.07 -5.54 15.41
C ARG A 79 -1.97 -6.15 16.50
N ASP A 80 -2.64 -7.26 16.19
CA ASP A 80 -3.55 -7.96 17.09
C ASP A 80 -2.90 -8.96 18.04
N LEU A 81 -1.58 -9.08 17.96
CA LEU A 81 -0.77 -9.98 18.78
C LEU A 81 -0.24 -9.28 20.04
N PRO A 82 0.08 -10.06 21.11
CA PRO A 82 0.84 -9.52 22.23
C PRO A 82 2.11 -8.78 21.77
N PRO A 83 2.56 -7.72 22.49
CA PRO A 83 3.63 -6.83 22.02
C PRO A 83 4.90 -7.52 21.52
N ALA A 84 5.38 -8.56 22.21
CA ALA A 84 6.57 -9.29 21.80
C ALA A 84 6.38 -10.06 20.49
N GLN A 85 5.19 -10.62 20.27
CA GLN A 85 4.86 -11.32 19.02
C GLN A 85 4.62 -10.33 17.89
N ALA A 86 3.93 -9.22 18.14
CA ALA A 86 3.74 -8.14 17.19
C ALA A 86 5.10 -7.59 16.71
N PHE A 87 6.02 -7.32 17.66
CA PHE A 87 7.35 -6.85 17.31
C PHE A 87 8.18 -7.89 16.55
N THR A 88 8.09 -9.17 16.92
CA THR A 88 8.72 -10.25 16.17
C THR A 88 8.24 -10.29 14.72
N SER A 89 6.92 -10.17 14.49
CA SER A 89 6.35 -10.16 13.14
C SER A 89 6.88 -8.98 12.31
N LEU A 90 6.97 -7.79 12.92
CA LEU A 90 7.54 -6.61 12.28
C LEU A 90 9.04 -6.77 11.97
N ILE A 91 9.83 -7.31 12.90
CA ILE A 91 11.27 -7.61 12.68
C ILE A 91 11.46 -8.51 11.45
N LEU A 92 10.67 -9.59 11.38
CA LEU A 92 10.74 -10.53 10.27
C LEU A 92 10.27 -9.89 8.95
N ALA A 93 9.23 -9.06 8.98
CA ALA A 93 8.73 -8.33 7.81
C ALA A 93 9.81 -7.39 7.24
N PHE A 94 10.45 -6.57 8.10
CA PHE A 94 11.52 -5.67 7.66
C PHE A 94 12.73 -6.43 7.14
N ALA A 95 13.18 -7.48 7.84
CA ALA A 95 14.31 -8.29 7.42
C ALA A 95 14.07 -9.06 6.11
N LEU A 96 12.82 -9.50 5.87
CA LEU A 96 12.41 -10.12 4.63
C LEU A 96 12.40 -9.11 3.46
N ALA A 97 11.81 -7.93 3.66
CA ALA A 97 11.75 -6.89 2.65
C ALA A 97 13.14 -6.30 2.31
N ASP A 98 14.07 -6.23 3.27
CA ASP A 98 15.47 -5.83 3.00
C ASP A 98 16.23 -6.87 2.19
N ARG A 99 15.84 -8.15 2.27
CA ARG A 99 16.58 -9.27 1.68
C ARG A 99 16.07 -9.71 0.31
N ASP A 100 14.76 -9.74 0.10
CA ASP A 100 14.15 -10.18 -1.15
C ASP A 100 13.48 -9.01 -1.87
N PRO A 101 13.98 -8.59 -3.05
CA PRO A 101 13.49 -7.41 -3.78
C PRO A 101 12.07 -7.54 -4.32
N ARG A 102 11.45 -8.71 -4.25
CA ARG A 102 10.03 -8.88 -4.57
C ARG A 102 9.13 -8.30 -3.48
N TYR A 103 9.62 -8.24 -2.24
CA TYR A 103 8.98 -7.49 -1.16
C TYR A 103 9.42 -6.04 -1.24
N VAL A 104 8.54 -5.19 -1.76
CA VAL A 104 8.85 -3.78 -2.02
C VAL A 104 8.59 -2.86 -0.82
N GLY A 105 8.13 -3.41 0.30
CA GLY A 105 7.87 -2.68 1.54
C GLY A 105 7.19 -3.54 2.58
N ILE A 106 6.82 -2.89 3.68
CA ILE A 106 6.08 -3.52 4.78
C ILE A 106 4.74 -2.82 5.03
N ASN A 107 3.86 -3.55 5.71
CA ASN A 107 2.62 -3.02 6.25
C ASN A 107 2.40 -3.54 7.68
N ILE A 108 1.57 -2.87 8.46
CA ILE A 108 1.00 -3.39 9.70
C ILE A 108 -0.48 -3.68 9.46
N VAL A 109 -0.89 -4.90 9.71
CA VAL A 109 -2.21 -5.42 9.32
C VAL A 109 -3.01 -5.92 10.54
N GLN A 110 -4.20 -6.43 10.31
CA GLN A 110 -5.24 -6.80 11.26
C GLN A 110 -6.09 -5.60 11.72
N PRO A 111 -7.32 -5.84 12.21
CA PRO A 111 -8.27 -4.78 12.54
C PRO A 111 -7.68 -3.74 13.50
N GLU A 112 -7.72 -2.48 13.07
CA GLU A 112 -7.17 -1.37 13.87
C GLU A 112 -8.04 -1.06 15.09
N ASP A 113 -9.33 -1.36 15.02
CA ASP A 113 -10.32 -1.15 16.08
C ASP A 113 -10.31 -2.23 17.18
N TRP A 114 -9.47 -3.25 17.07
CA TRP A 114 -9.37 -4.26 18.12
C TRP A 114 -8.67 -3.73 19.36
N VAL A 115 -9.10 -4.26 20.53
CA VAL A 115 -8.65 -3.80 21.84
C VAL A 115 -7.13 -3.78 21.97
N ILE A 116 -6.42 -4.81 21.50
CA ILE A 116 -4.95 -4.86 21.55
C ILE A 116 -4.37 -3.81 20.60
N ALA A 117 -4.88 -3.70 19.39
CA ALA A 117 -4.40 -2.75 18.39
C ALA A 117 -4.53 -1.29 18.87
N LEU A 118 -5.70 -0.95 19.45
CA LEU A 118 -5.94 0.39 20.04
C LEU A 118 -5.06 0.65 21.27
N ARG A 119 -4.97 -0.33 22.19
CA ARG A 119 -4.19 -0.20 23.42
C ARG A 119 -2.70 0.02 23.15
N ASP A 120 -2.15 -0.72 22.19
CA ASP A 120 -0.71 -0.78 21.94
C ASP A 120 -0.29 0.07 20.73
N TYR A 121 -1.16 0.93 20.20
CA TYR A 121 -0.90 1.70 18.98
C TYR A 121 0.41 2.51 19.07
N ASP A 122 0.62 3.22 20.18
CA ASP A 122 1.84 4.02 20.41
C ASP A 122 3.10 3.14 20.43
N LEU A 123 3.00 1.95 21.02
CA LEU A 123 4.09 1.00 21.05
C LEU A 123 4.38 0.43 19.64
N HIS A 124 3.33 0.13 18.86
CA HIS A 124 3.50 -0.30 17.46
C HIS A 124 4.20 0.78 16.63
N MET A 125 3.85 2.05 16.81
CA MET A 125 4.52 3.16 16.12
C MET A 125 5.98 3.33 16.59
N ALA A 126 6.27 3.08 17.87
CA ALA A 126 7.66 3.05 18.36
C ALA A 126 8.47 1.90 17.76
N MET A 127 7.88 0.70 17.63
CA MET A 127 8.50 -0.45 16.96
C MET A 127 8.83 -0.15 15.50
N LEU A 128 7.88 0.48 14.77
CA LEU A 128 8.06 0.85 13.37
C LEU A 128 9.18 1.89 13.19
N ARG A 129 9.23 2.93 14.03
CA ARG A 129 10.34 3.92 14.02
C ARG A 129 11.69 3.24 14.28
N PHE A 130 11.76 2.40 15.31
CA PHE A 130 12.97 1.65 15.65
C PHE A 130 13.48 0.79 14.49
N LEU A 131 12.58 0.14 13.74
CA LEU A 131 12.94 -0.68 12.58
C LEU A 131 13.27 0.16 11.36
N ALA A 132 12.59 1.27 11.14
CA ALA A 132 12.88 2.19 10.03
C ALA A 132 14.31 2.75 10.08
N GLU A 133 14.83 3.03 11.30
CA GLU A 133 16.21 3.45 11.48
C GLU A 133 17.22 2.37 11.10
N ARG A 134 16.88 1.09 11.29
CA ARG A 134 17.76 -0.06 10.98
C ARG A 134 17.66 -0.51 9.53
N TYR A 135 16.50 -0.31 8.91
CA TYR A 135 16.19 -0.70 7.55
C TYR A 135 15.75 0.51 6.71
N PRO A 136 16.62 1.51 6.51
CA PRO A 136 16.24 2.79 5.88
C PRO A 136 15.79 2.66 4.42
N ARG A 137 16.08 1.53 3.77
CA ARG A 137 15.67 1.24 2.39
C ARG A 137 14.33 0.54 2.27
N VAL A 138 13.79 0.05 3.39
CA VAL A 138 12.51 -0.66 3.40
C VAL A 138 11.37 0.35 3.46
N HIS A 139 10.57 0.40 2.41
CA HIS A 139 9.40 1.26 2.34
C HIS A 139 8.28 0.83 3.29
N ARG A 140 7.46 1.78 3.71
CA ARG A 140 6.40 1.60 4.71
C ARG A 140 5.08 2.14 4.17
N THR A 141 4.15 1.24 3.88
CA THR A 141 2.74 1.58 3.78
C THR A 141 2.06 1.08 5.05
N LEU A 142 1.29 1.92 5.71
CA LEU A 142 0.74 1.57 7.01
C LEU A 142 -0.78 1.72 7.01
N HIS A 143 -1.51 0.68 7.47
CA HIS A 143 -2.91 0.84 7.83
C HIS A 143 -3.01 1.81 9.00
N ALA A 144 -3.63 2.96 8.78
CA ALA A 144 -3.85 3.97 9.80
C ALA A 144 -5.16 4.73 9.55
N GLY A 145 -5.93 4.92 10.61
CA GLY A 145 -7.23 5.55 10.53
C GLY A 145 -8.30 4.69 9.85
N GLU A 146 -8.15 3.36 9.82
CA GLU A 146 -9.21 2.44 9.45
C GLU A 146 -10.22 2.32 10.62
N LEU A 147 -10.77 3.47 11.00
CA LEU A 147 -11.61 3.64 12.16
C LEU A 147 -12.84 4.48 11.78
N ALA A 148 -13.95 4.22 12.46
CA ALA A 148 -15.17 4.99 12.29
C ALA A 148 -15.75 5.46 13.63
N PHE A 149 -16.35 6.65 13.62
CA PHE A 149 -17.06 7.19 14.77
C PHE A 149 -18.21 6.25 15.17
N GLY A 150 -18.26 5.90 16.45
CA GLY A 150 -19.24 4.97 17.01
C GLY A 150 -18.79 3.51 17.08
N LEU A 151 -17.71 3.11 16.38
CA LEU A 151 -17.12 1.78 16.49
C LEU A 151 -15.97 1.73 17.52
N VAL A 152 -15.32 2.87 17.78
CA VAL A 152 -14.20 2.97 18.72
C VAL A 152 -14.40 4.14 19.69
N PRO A 153 -13.70 4.15 20.84
CA PRO A 153 -13.68 5.32 21.72
C PRO A 153 -13.19 6.57 20.97
N PRO A 154 -13.79 7.75 21.19
CA PRO A 154 -13.39 8.99 20.49
C PRO A 154 -11.90 9.34 20.59
N ALA A 155 -11.23 8.92 21.67
CA ALA A 155 -9.80 9.14 21.83
C ALA A 155 -8.96 8.40 20.76
N ALA A 156 -9.40 7.24 20.29
CA ALA A 156 -8.71 6.47 19.26
C ALA A 156 -8.78 7.10 17.84
N LEU A 157 -9.69 8.05 17.63
CA LEU A 157 -9.82 8.73 16.33
C LEU A 157 -8.85 9.92 16.17
N ARG A 158 -8.12 10.32 17.24
CA ARG A 158 -7.49 11.64 17.29
C ARG A 158 -6.19 11.79 16.53
N ASP A 159 -5.38 10.72 16.40
CA ASP A 159 -3.98 10.89 16.02
C ASP A 159 -3.32 9.68 15.34
N HIS A 160 -4.10 8.67 14.94
CA HIS A 160 -3.53 7.45 14.38
C HIS A 160 -2.78 7.72 13.06
N ILE A 161 -3.35 8.54 12.15
CA ILE A 161 -2.70 8.89 10.89
C ILE A 161 -1.46 9.75 11.14
N ALA A 162 -1.58 10.77 12.01
CA ALA A 162 -0.45 11.62 12.37
C ALA A 162 0.72 10.81 12.95
N LYS A 163 0.44 9.86 13.86
CA LYS A 163 1.44 8.95 14.45
C LYS A 163 2.04 7.99 13.45
N ALA A 164 1.26 7.50 12.47
CA ALA A 164 1.78 6.68 11.38
C ALA A 164 2.77 7.47 10.49
N LEU A 165 2.45 8.74 10.19
CA LEU A 165 3.38 9.64 9.50
C LEU A 165 4.66 9.87 10.32
N ASP A 166 4.57 10.00 11.64
CA ASP A 166 5.73 10.12 12.54
C ASP A 166 6.55 8.81 12.61
N ALA A 167 5.92 7.66 12.39
CA ALA A 167 6.60 6.39 12.25
C ALA A 167 7.22 6.18 10.86
N GLY A 168 7.10 7.17 9.97
CA GLY A 168 7.71 7.18 8.65
C GLY A 168 6.87 6.49 7.59
N ALA A 169 5.55 6.50 7.71
CA ALA A 169 4.67 6.04 6.64
C ALA A 169 4.91 6.85 5.36
N GLU A 170 5.13 6.17 4.25
CA GLU A 170 5.29 6.73 2.92
C GLU A 170 3.97 6.65 2.13
N ARG A 171 3.02 5.82 2.62
CA ARG A 171 1.66 5.69 2.14
C ARG A 171 0.77 5.24 3.29
N ILE A 172 -0.48 5.70 3.32
CA ILE A 172 -1.48 5.35 4.33
C ILE A 172 -2.53 4.44 3.69
N GLY A 173 -2.81 3.31 4.32
CA GLY A 173 -3.97 2.48 4.00
C GLY A 173 -5.22 3.03 4.67
N HIS A 174 -6.33 3.13 3.95
CA HIS A 174 -7.66 3.58 4.36
C HIS A 174 -7.78 5.06 4.73
N GLY A 175 -7.20 5.48 5.85
CA GLY A 175 -7.26 6.89 6.29
C GLY A 175 -8.67 7.43 6.53
N THR A 176 -9.67 6.57 6.79
CA THR A 176 -11.09 6.98 6.91
C THR A 176 -11.36 7.94 8.04
N ALA A 177 -10.56 7.88 9.12
CA ALA A 177 -10.73 8.69 10.32
C ALA A 177 -10.14 10.10 10.24
N ILE A 178 -9.52 10.50 9.13
CA ILE A 178 -8.77 11.77 9.02
C ILE A 178 -9.56 13.00 9.50
N ALA A 179 -10.86 13.06 9.25
CA ALA A 179 -11.68 14.21 9.66
C ALA A 179 -11.88 14.32 11.18
N TYR A 180 -11.58 13.26 11.94
CA TYR A 180 -11.70 13.21 13.39
C TYR A 180 -10.36 13.42 14.10
N GLU A 181 -9.24 13.50 13.36
CA GLU A 181 -7.94 13.78 13.97
C GLU A 181 -7.91 15.18 14.61
N GLU A 182 -7.18 15.31 15.71
CA GLU A 182 -7.11 16.55 16.50
C GLU A 182 -6.56 17.71 15.66
N ASP A 183 -5.55 17.45 14.83
CA ASP A 183 -5.04 18.38 13.82
C ASP A 183 -5.21 17.83 12.40
N ALA A 184 -6.45 17.54 12.01
CA ALA A 184 -6.77 17.03 10.68
C ALA A 184 -6.21 17.90 9.56
N THR A 185 -6.31 19.24 9.70
CA THR A 185 -5.80 20.17 8.70
C THR A 185 -4.29 20.11 8.57
N GLY A 186 -3.56 20.13 9.67
CA GLY A 186 -2.09 20.03 9.67
C GLY A 186 -1.62 18.67 9.13
N THR A 187 -2.29 17.58 9.51
CA THR A 187 -2.01 16.23 8.98
C THR A 187 -2.20 16.19 7.47
N LEU A 188 -3.32 16.68 6.94
CA LEU A 188 -3.59 16.75 5.50
C LEU A 188 -2.57 17.61 4.74
N GLN A 189 -2.24 18.79 5.27
CA GLN A 189 -1.21 19.67 4.68
C GLN A 189 0.17 19.03 4.69
N ARG A 190 0.51 18.28 5.75
CA ARG A 190 1.74 17.50 5.82
C ARG A 190 1.76 16.44 4.73
N MET A 191 0.72 15.61 4.61
CA MET A 191 0.61 14.57 3.58
C MET A 191 0.73 15.15 2.16
N ALA A 192 0.03 16.24 1.87
CA ALA A 192 0.12 16.92 0.58
C ALA A 192 1.54 17.44 0.28
N ARG A 193 2.20 18.07 1.25
CA ARG A 193 3.56 18.61 1.09
C ARG A 193 4.62 17.52 0.95
N THR A 194 4.49 16.42 1.68
CA THR A 194 5.44 15.29 1.66
C THR A 194 5.04 14.19 0.67
N GLN A 195 3.97 14.39 -0.11
CA GLN A 195 3.44 13.47 -1.10
C GLN A 195 3.14 12.06 -0.55
N VAL A 196 2.76 11.95 0.73
CA VAL A 196 2.27 10.70 1.32
C VAL A 196 0.85 10.46 0.83
N GLY A 197 0.67 9.42 0.02
CA GLY A 197 -0.61 9.09 -0.59
C GLY A 197 -1.52 8.23 0.30
N VAL A 198 -2.79 8.13 -0.11
CA VAL A 198 -3.79 7.30 0.58
C VAL A 198 -4.36 6.24 -0.36
N GLU A 199 -4.32 4.99 0.09
CA GLU A 199 -5.00 3.86 -0.54
C GLU A 199 -6.48 3.91 -0.17
N ILE A 200 -7.31 4.21 -1.14
CA ILE A 200 -8.77 4.36 -1.00
C ILE A 200 -9.43 3.02 -1.32
N ASN A 201 -10.06 2.42 -0.33
CA ASN A 201 -10.64 1.09 -0.35
C ASN A 201 -12.17 1.18 -0.18
N LEU A 202 -12.89 1.66 -1.21
CA LEU A 202 -14.31 2.04 -1.09
C LEU A 202 -15.20 0.87 -0.66
N SER A 203 -14.99 -0.33 -1.23
CA SER A 203 -15.78 -1.52 -0.88
C SER A 203 -15.45 -2.01 0.52
N SER A 204 -14.18 -2.04 0.90
CA SER A 204 -13.75 -2.43 2.24
C SER A 204 -14.29 -1.48 3.31
N ASN A 205 -14.14 -0.17 3.11
CA ASN A 205 -14.59 0.84 4.07
C ASN A 205 -16.12 0.84 4.25
N ASP A 206 -16.89 0.53 3.19
CA ASP A 206 -18.34 0.34 3.30
C ASP A 206 -18.68 -0.93 4.12
N ILE A 207 -18.05 -2.06 3.81
CA ILE A 207 -18.36 -3.36 4.44
C ILE A 207 -17.91 -3.41 5.89
N ILE A 208 -16.69 -2.95 6.18
CA ILE A 208 -16.07 -3.05 7.52
C ILE A 208 -16.54 -1.93 8.43
N LEU A 209 -16.56 -0.69 7.93
CA LEU A 209 -16.78 0.51 8.74
C LEU A 209 -18.15 1.16 8.53
N GLY A 210 -18.89 0.77 7.49
CA GLY A 210 -20.11 1.45 7.07
C GLY A 210 -19.86 2.85 6.46
N VAL A 211 -18.61 3.15 6.07
CA VAL A 211 -18.19 4.47 5.55
C VAL A 211 -18.26 4.44 4.02
N LYS A 212 -19.22 5.20 3.45
CA LYS A 212 -19.49 5.26 2.01
C LYS A 212 -20.03 6.60 1.55
N GLY A 213 -20.10 6.81 0.23
CA GLY A 213 -20.66 8.00 -0.38
C GLY A 213 -20.01 9.27 0.18
N ASP A 214 -20.81 10.27 0.53
CA ASP A 214 -20.34 11.57 1.05
C ASP A 214 -19.67 11.48 2.45
N ALA A 215 -19.87 10.39 3.18
CA ALA A 215 -19.19 10.16 4.46
C ALA A 215 -17.73 9.71 4.27
N HIS A 216 -17.36 9.24 3.06
CA HIS A 216 -15.99 8.82 2.78
C HIS A 216 -15.08 10.03 2.53
N PRO A 217 -13.88 10.11 3.18
CA PRO A 217 -13.02 11.30 3.11
C PRO A 217 -12.25 11.48 1.78
N LEU A 218 -12.48 10.67 0.77
CA LEU A 218 -11.81 10.78 -0.54
C LEU A 218 -11.84 12.20 -1.12
N ARG A 219 -13.01 12.86 -1.06
CA ARG A 219 -13.15 14.23 -1.54
C ARG A 219 -12.29 15.22 -0.75
N LEU A 220 -12.23 15.05 0.59
CA LEU A 220 -11.40 15.89 1.46
C LEU A 220 -9.92 15.74 1.12
N TYR A 221 -9.42 14.51 1.00
CA TYR A 221 -8.03 14.27 0.60
C TYR A 221 -7.69 14.96 -0.73
N ARG A 222 -8.55 14.81 -1.74
CA ARG A 222 -8.34 15.43 -3.05
C ARG A 222 -8.36 16.96 -2.98
N GLN A 223 -9.29 17.55 -2.23
CA GLN A 223 -9.39 19.01 -2.05
C GLN A 223 -8.14 19.59 -1.37
N MET A 224 -7.51 18.82 -0.48
CA MET A 224 -6.29 19.20 0.22
C MET A 224 -5.00 18.90 -0.57
N GLY A 225 -5.13 18.35 -1.80
CA GLY A 225 -4.00 18.02 -2.66
C GLY A 225 -3.20 16.79 -2.22
N VAL A 226 -3.77 15.95 -1.36
CA VAL A 226 -3.16 14.68 -0.96
C VAL A 226 -3.28 13.69 -2.11
N PRO A 227 -2.19 12.99 -2.50
CA PRO A 227 -2.26 11.95 -3.51
C PRO A 227 -3.20 10.82 -3.08
N VAL A 228 -4.08 10.38 -3.98
CA VAL A 228 -5.02 9.29 -3.70
C VAL A 228 -5.00 8.27 -4.84
N MET A 229 -5.15 7.00 -4.49
CA MET A 229 -5.27 5.89 -5.43
C MET A 229 -6.32 4.91 -4.95
N LEU A 230 -6.96 4.20 -5.88
CA LEU A 230 -7.90 3.14 -5.54
C LEU A 230 -7.15 1.82 -5.26
N SER A 231 -7.68 1.06 -4.32
CA SER A 231 -7.23 -0.29 -4.00
C SER A 231 -8.45 -1.15 -3.63
N THR A 232 -8.33 -2.46 -3.83
CA THR A 232 -9.40 -3.42 -3.51
C THR A 232 -9.37 -3.88 -2.07
N ASP A 233 -8.25 -3.65 -1.36
CA ASP A 233 -7.99 -4.33 -0.10
C ASP A 233 -8.13 -5.87 -0.26
N ASP A 234 -8.82 -6.54 0.59
CA ASP A 234 -9.04 -7.99 0.59
C ASP A 234 -9.98 -8.46 -0.55
N GLN A 235 -9.57 -8.29 -1.80
CA GLN A 235 -10.36 -8.57 -3.00
C GLN A 235 -11.10 -9.91 -2.94
N GLY A 236 -10.41 -10.98 -2.54
CA GLY A 236 -10.97 -12.32 -2.49
C GLY A 236 -12.03 -12.50 -1.41
N ILE A 237 -11.85 -11.88 -0.24
CA ILE A 237 -12.76 -11.93 0.91
C ILE A 237 -13.98 -11.07 0.65
N LEU A 238 -13.76 -9.83 0.20
CA LEU A 238 -14.81 -8.84 -0.06
C LEU A 238 -15.57 -9.09 -1.37
N ARG A 239 -15.08 -10.00 -2.21
CA ARG A 239 -15.65 -10.33 -3.54
C ARG A 239 -15.82 -9.08 -4.41
N THR A 240 -14.82 -8.22 -4.39
CA THR A 240 -14.71 -7.03 -5.21
C THR A 240 -13.58 -7.19 -6.23
N ASP A 241 -13.42 -6.21 -7.12
CA ASP A 241 -12.29 -6.08 -8.03
C ASP A 241 -12.00 -4.60 -8.32
N MET A 242 -10.92 -4.31 -9.00
CA MET A 242 -10.56 -2.94 -9.36
C MET A 242 -11.62 -2.26 -10.24
N THR A 243 -12.29 -3.00 -11.11
CA THR A 243 -13.38 -2.44 -11.95
C THR A 243 -14.52 -1.92 -11.07
N ASN A 244 -14.89 -2.68 -10.04
CA ASN A 244 -15.91 -2.27 -9.08
C ASN A 244 -15.47 -1.05 -8.27
N GLU A 245 -14.22 -0.98 -7.81
CA GLU A 245 -13.70 0.19 -7.09
C GLU A 245 -13.74 1.46 -7.96
N TYR A 246 -13.35 1.37 -9.23
CA TYR A 246 -13.47 2.48 -10.18
C TYR A 246 -14.91 2.86 -10.46
N LEU A 247 -15.82 1.88 -10.57
CA LEU A 247 -17.24 2.12 -10.76
C LEU A 247 -17.88 2.82 -9.55
N ARG A 248 -17.53 2.41 -8.34
CA ARG A 248 -17.96 3.06 -7.10
C ARG A 248 -17.40 4.49 -7.01
N ALA A 249 -16.13 4.68 -7.34
CA ALA A 249 -15.51 6.01 -7.36
C ALA A 249 -16.26 6.97 -8.33
N ALA A 250 -16.63 6.49 -9.53
CA ALA A 250 -17.41 7.28 -10.46
C ALA A 250 -18.83 7.57 -9.96
N ARG A 251 -19.54 6.57 -9.43
CA ARG A 251 -20.96 6.68 -9.09
C ARG A 251 -21.21 7.31 -7.73
N GLU A 252 -20.45 6.90 -6.72
CA GLU A 252 -20.67 7.30 -5.33
C GLU A 252 -19.88 8.56 -4.95
N GLN A 253 -18.72 8.80 -5.58
CA GLN A 253 -17.85 9.94 -5.32
C GLN A 253 -17.96 11.02 -6.42
N GLY A 254 -18.67 10.74 -7.50
CA GLY A 254 -18.85 11.66 -8.63
C GLY A 254 -17.56 11.96 -9.39
N LEU A 255 -16.61 11.02 -9.43
CA LEU A 255 -15.34 11.23 -10.11
C LEU A 255 -15.50 11.14 -11.63
N SER A 256 -14.86 12.09 -12.32
CA SER A 256 -14.78 12.10 -13.78
C SER A 256 -13.74 11.08 -14.28
N TYR A 257 -13.78 10.78 -15.59
CA TYR A 257 -12.72 9.98 -16.24
C TYR A 257 -11.31 10.56 -16.01
N ALA A 258 -11.17 11.88 -16.07
CA ALA A 258 -9.89 12.54 -15.82
C ALA A 258 -9.39 12.31 -14.39
N ASP A 259 -10.29 12.33 -13.40
CA ASP A 259 -9.97 12.04 -12.01
C ASP A 259 -9.51 10.58 -11.85
N LEU A 260 -10.25 9.64 -12.44
CA LEU A 260 -9.92 8.21 -12.38
C LEU A 260 -8.58 7.90 -13.06
N LYS A 261 -8.33 8.52 -14.22
CA LYS A 261 -7.03 8.41 -14.92
C LYS A 261 -5.89 8.94 -14.06
N GLN A 262 -6.11 10.08 -13.37
CA GLN A 262 -5.12 10.64 -12.45
C GLN A 262 -4.85 9.71 -11.27
N MET A 263 -5.88 9.08 -10.68
CA MET A 263 -5.72 8.12 -9.57
C MET A 263 -4.94 6.87 -10.02
N ALA A 264 -5.17 6.37 -11.22
CA ALA A 264 -4.42 5.24 -11.76
C ALA A 264 -2.93 5.58 -11.99
N ARG A 265 -2.63 6.79 -12.49
CA ARG A 265 -1.25 7.29 -12.59
C ARG A 265 -0.59 7.41 -11.21
N THR A 266 -1.34 7.96 -10.24
CA THR A 266 -0.88 8.09 -8.85
C THR A 266 -0.58 6.73 -8.23
N SER A 267 -1.37 5.71 -8.53
CA SER A 267 -1.15 4.35 -8.05
C SER A 267 0.23 3.81 -8.45
N LEU A 268 0.68 4.03 -9.71
CA LEU A 268 2.04 3.66 -10.13
C LEU A 268 3.12 4.57 -9.54
N GLU A 269 2.85 5.85 -9.36
CA GLU A 269 3.80 6.76 -8.72
C GLU A 269 4.06 6.36 -7.27
N GLN A 270 3.00 6.07 -6.54
CA GLN A 270 3.05 5.66 -5.13
C GLN A 270 3.44 4.19 -4.93
N ALA A 271 3.52 3.39 -5.99
CA ALA A 271 4.04 2.03 -5.90
C ALA A 271 5.56 2.07 -5.60
N PHE A 272 6.00 1.19 -4.71
CA PHE A 272 7.41 1.06 -4.31
C PHE A 272 8.23 0.28 -5.34
N ILE A 273 7.94 0.47 -6.62
CA ILE A 273 8.67 -0.15 -7.72
C ILE A 273 9.97 0.61 -7.94
N ALA A 274 11.06 -0.12 -8.13
CA ALA A 274 12.38 0.46 -8.26
C ALA A 274 12.54 1.31 -9.54
N GLY A 275 13.30 2.39 -9.40
CA GLY A 275 13.71 3.28 -10.48
C GLY A 275 13.09 4.68 -10.39
N ASP A 276 13.60 5.56 -11.25
CA ASP A 276 13.14 6.95 -11.35
C ASP A 276 11.73 7.00 -11.95
N SER A 277 10.96 8.03 -11.58
CA SER A 277 9.64 8.29 -12.14
C SER A 277 9.73 8.83 -13.58
N LEU A 278 8.69 8.55 -14.38
CA LEU A 278 8.43 9.21 -15.65
C LEU A 278 7.98 10.68 -15.46
N TRP A 279 7.46 11.00 -14.27
CA TRP A 279 6.85 12.29 -13.96
C TRP A 279 7.83 13.27 -13.36
N ALA A 280 7.70 14.56 -13.74
CA ALA A 280 8.55 15.63 -13.25
C ALA A 280 8.11 16.08 -11.86
N ASN A 281 9.04 16.09 -10.90
CA ASN A 281 8.82 16.67 -9.57
C ASN A 281 7.54 16.15 -8.88
N GLU A 282 7.28 14.84 -9.01
CA GLU A 282 6.07 14.20 -8.45
C GLU A 282 4.74 14.75 -9.01
N GLN A 283 4.80 15.58 -10.07
CA GLN A 283 3.62 16.06 -10.78
C GLN A 283 3.11 14.98 -11.75
N VAL A 284 2.37 14.05 -11.21
CA VAL A 284 1.82 12.90 -11.94
C VAL A 284 1.05 13.35 -13.17
N GLY A 285 1.47 12.86 -14.34
CA GLY A 285 0.92 13.24 -15.64
C GLY A 285 1.74 14.30 -16.39
N THR A 286 2.76 14.91 -15.76
CA THR A 286 3.70 15.82 -16.42
C THR A 286 5.04 15.10 -16.63
N PRO A 287 5.42 14.71 -17.86
CA PRO A 287 6.65 13.96 -18.09
C PRO A 287 7.91 14.75 -17.71
N VAL A 288 8.95 14.06 -17.25
CA VAL A 288 10.29 14.66 -17.09
C VAL A 288 10.78 15.21 -18.43
N THR A 289 11.65 16.23 -18.38
CA THR A 289 12.18 16.87 -19.60
C THR A 289 12.78 15.88 -20.59
N ALA A 290 13.42 14.82 -20.09
CA ALA A 290 14.00 13.76 -20.92
C ALA A 290 12.93 12.97 -21.72
N CYS A 291 11.67 13.00 -21.30
CA CYS A 291 10.55 12.23 -21.87
C CYS A 291 9.42 13.09 -22.48
N THR A 292 9.65 14.37 -22.74
CA THR A 292 8.71 15.19 -23.52
C THR A 292 8.47 14.60 -24.92
N THR A 293 9.43 13.83 -25.42
CA THR A 293 9.29 12.98 -26.60
C THR A 293 9.78 11.59 -26.27
N VAL A 294 8.88 10.60 -26.27
CA VAL A 294 9.19 9.19 -25.94
C VAL A 294 10.31 8.61 -26.82
N ALA A 295 10.35 8.98 -28.10
CA ALA A 295 11.38 8.54 -29.03
C ALA A 295 12.77 9.12 -28.76
N ALA A 296 12.90 10.12 -27.88
CA ALA A 296 14.19 10.71 -27.55
C ALA A 296 15.15 9.68 -26.91
N PRO A 297 16.46 9.70 -27.27
CA PRO A 297 17.43 8.76 -26.69
C PRO A 297 17.48 8.79 -25.18
N ALA A 298 17.34 9.99 -24.58
CA ALA A 298 17.32 10.17 -23.12
C ALA A 298 16.11 9.49 -22.45
N CYS A 299 14.92 9.59 -23.07
CA CYS A 299 13.72 8.89 -22.55
C CYS A 299 13.87 7.38 -22.66
N ARG A 300 14.32 6.87 -23.80
CA ARG A 300 14.58 5.43 -23.94
C ARG A 300 15.63 4.92 -22.95
N ALA A 301 16.61 5.74 -22.60
CA ALA A 301 17.59 5.39 -21.56
C ALA A 301 16.95 5.33 -20.17
N LEU A 302 16.06 6.27 -19.82
CA LEU A 302 15.29 6.24 -18.57
C LEU A 302 14.44 4.96 -18.48
N ILE A 303 13.64 4.66 -19.49
CA ILE A 303 12.74 3.51 -19.52
C ILE A 303 13.50 2.19 -19.36
N ARG A 304 14.68 2.06 -19.99
CA ARG A 304 15.49 0.84 -19.86
C ARG A 304 16.08 0.62 -18.46
N ARG A 305 16.35 1.70 -17.69
CA ARG A 305 16.94 1.58 -16.34
C ARG A 305 15.95 1.67 -15.20
N SER A 306 14.71 2.10 -15.47
CA SER A 306 13.66 2.28 -14.46
C SER A 306 12.45 1.41 -14.77
N ALA A 307 12.19 0.42 -13.93
CA ALA A 307 10.99 -0.41 -14.02
C ALA A 307 9.73 0.44 -13.76
N LYS A 308 9.80 1.42 -12.84
CA LYS A 308 8.71 2.36 -12.58
C LYS A 308 8.35 3.16 -13.83
N ALA A 309 9.32 3.85 -14.45
CA ALA A 309 9.07 4.63 -15.65
C ALA A 309 8.55 3.80 -16.83
N ALA A 310 9.03 2.55 -16.97
CA ALA A 310 8.55 1.65 -18.01
C ALA A 310 7.06 1.32 -17.84
N LEU A 311 6.62 0.98 -16.64
CA LEU A 311 5.21 0.70 -16.34
C LEU A 311 4.32 1.95 -16.45
N GLN A 312 4.83 3.10 -16.04
CA GLN A 312 4.11 4.38 -16.21
C GLN A 312 3.91 4.72 -17.69
N LEU A 313 4.94 4.51 -18.52
CA LEU A 313 4.81 4.70 -19.97
C LEU A 313 3.81 3.71 -20.58
N GLN A 314 3.89 2.43 -20.21
CA GLN A 314 2.93 1.42 -20.67
C GLN A 314 1.50 1.84 -20.35
N LEU A 315 1.22 2.32 -19.14
CA LEU A 315 -0.10 2.82 -18.77
C LEU A 315 -0.56 3.98 -19.67
N GLU A 316 0.32 4.92 -20.03
CA GLU A 316 -0.02 6.02 -20.93
C GLU A 316 -0.31 5.54 -22.36
N GLU A 317 0.43 4.54 -22.84
CA GLU A 317 0.18 3.93 -24.15
C GLU A 317 -1.15 3.20 -24.18
N GLU A 318 -1.50 2.46 -23.13
CA GLU A 318 -2.79 1.78 -22.98
C GLU A 318 -3.96 2.78 -22.88
N TYR A 319 -3.80 3.88 -22.16
CA TYR A 319 -4.79 4.98 -22.14
C TYR A 319 -5.00 5.59 -23.51
N LYS A 320 -3.94 5.81 -24.25
CA LYS A 320 -4.06 6.34 -25.62
C LYS A 320 -4.87 5.41 -26.51
N ILE A 321 -4.58 4.11 -26.47
CA ILE A 321 -5.35 3.10 -27.22
C ILE A 321 -6.82 3.11 -26.80
N PHE A 322 -7.09 3.12 -25.50
CA PHE A 322 -8.44 3.17 -24.95
C PHE A 322 -9.20 4.43 -25.41
N GLU A 323 -8.57 5.59 -25.32
CA GLU A 323 -9.16 6.87 -25.71
C GLU A 323 -9.44 6.94 -27.23
N ASP A 324 -8.51 6.47 -28.06
CA ASP A 324 -8.65 6.45 -29.52
C ASP A 324 -9.77 5.50 -30.00
N VAL A 325 -10.04 4.42 -29.27
CA VAL A 325 -11.07 3.42 -29.66
C VAL A 325 -12.43 3.73 -29.01
N THR A 326 -12.44 4.05 -27.73
CA THR A 326 -13.69 4.11 -26.93
C THR A 326 -14.41 5.43 -27.08
N VAL A 327 -13.71 6.55 -27.07
CA VAL A 327 -14.33 7.90 -27.15
C VAL A 327 -15.09 8.11 -28.47
N PRO A 328 -14.54 7.75 -29.64
CA PRO A 328 -15.28 7.87 -30.90
C PRO A 328 -16.54 6.98 -30.98
N SER A 329 -16.49 5.79 -30.36
CA SER A 329 -17.64 4.87 -30.33
C SER A 329 -18.77 5.39 -29.45
N MET A 330 -18.46 5.95 -28.28
CA MET A 330 -19.45 6.56 -27.37
C MET A 330 -20.11 7.79 -28.01
N THR A 331 -19.36 8.61 -28.74
CA THR A 331 -19.90 9.78 -29.45
C THR A 331 -20.87 9.39 -30.58
N LYS A 332 -20.65 8.22 -31.20
CA LYS A 332 -21.59 7.67 -32.22
C LYS A 332 -22.86 7.11 -31.61
N MET A 333 -22.78 6.51 -30.40
CA MET A 333 -23.94 5.96 -29.70
C MET A 333 -24.81 7.07 -29.03
N ALA A 334 -24.26 8.23 -28.73
CA ALA A 334 -24.94 9.36 -28.11
C ALA A 334 -25.65 10.29 -29.13
N LYS A 335 -25.61 9.98 -30.43
CA LYS A 335 -26.42 10.70 -31.43
C LYS A 335 -27.80 10.04 -31.50
N PRO A 336 -28.88 10.78 -31.26
CA PRO A 336 -30.26 10.28 -31.33
C PRO A 336 -30.64 9.80 -32.73
#